data_9b430c6dd66b0eb4bc6e2b8e7a4bd5b6
#
_entry.id   9b430c6dd66b0eb4bc6e2b8e7a4bd5b6
#
_cell.length_a   1.000
_cell.length_b   1.000
_cell.length_c   1.000
_cell.angle_alpha   90.00
_cell.angle_beta   90.00
_cell.angle_gamma   90.00
#
_symmetry.space_group_name_H-M   'P 1'
#
loop_
_entity.id
_entity.type
_entity.pdbx_description
1 polymer ?
#
loop_
_entity_poly.entity_id
_entity_poly.type
_entity_poly.pdbx_seq_one_letter_code
_entity_poly.pdbx_strand_id
1 'polypeptide(L)'
;NGCMLDDGTLFKFGQDNFRWIGGDEYSGEWLKEQAKKKNYKVWIKSATDHIHNIAVQGPNSRKILEKFVWTAPIQPSITELEWFRFNIARIEHETGTPIVISRTGYTGELGYEIWCHPKDATEVWDKVWEAGKEFNITPLGLEALDMVRIEAGLIFYGYEFNDQTDPFEAGIGFTVPLKTKEDDFIGKEELIKRKANPQKKLVGLELVGHEPAVNGDCVHVGRAQIGVITSGMLSPKLGKNIALCRIDVKYSEIGTEVEIGKLDGHQKRIGAKVVPFPFY
;
A
#
# COMPACT_ATOMS: atom_id res chain seq x y z
N ASN A 1 -18.12 -12.95 2.89
CA ASN A 1 -17.44 -13.80 1.92
C ASN A 1 -15.92 -13.90 2.13
N GLY A 2 -15.31 -13.10 3.03
CA GLY A 2 -13.87 -13.09 3.34
C GLY A 2 -12.99 -12.40 2.30
N CYS A 3 -13.57 -11.74 1.31
CA CYS A 3 -12.83 -10.93 0.34
C CYS A 3 -12.63 -9.51 0.82
N MET A 4 -11.67 -8.83 0.23
CA MET A 4 -11.31 -7.46 0.54
C MET A 4 -12.32 -6.49 -0.10
N LEU A 5 -12.59 -5.40 0.58
CA LEU A 5 -13.32 -4.27 0.00
C LEU A 5 -12.36 -3.12 -0.31
N ASP A 6 -11.35 -2.96 0.53
CA ASP A 6 -10.34 -1.93 0.44
C ASP A 6 -9.14 -2.33 1.29
N ASP A 7 -8.01 -1.65 1.14
CA ASP A 7 -6.87 -1.69 2.05
C ASP A 7 -6.52 -0.26 2.50
N GLY A 8 -5.77 -0.14 3.58
CA GLY A 8 -5.39 1.19 4.06
C GLY A 8 -4.79 1.17 5.47
N THR A 9 -4.68 2.36 6.04
CA THR A 9 -4.13 2.56 7.38
C THR A 9 -5.18 3.03 8.37
N LEU A 10 -5.14 2.48 9.59
CA LEU A 10 -6.03 2.87 10.67
C LEU A 10 -5.25 3.63 11.73
N PHE A 11 -5.53 4.92 11.86
CA PHE A 11 -4.97 5.79 12.90
C PHE A 11 -5.83 5.72 14.15
N LYS A 12 -5.23 5.39 15.28
CA LYS A 12 -5.89 5.38 16.59
C LYS A 12 -5.47 6.62 17.38
N PHE A 13 -6.32 7.66 17.35
CA PHE A 13 -6.08 8.92 18.08
C PHE A 13 -6.43 8.83 19.58
N GLY A 14 -7.22 7.85 19.96
CA GLY A 14 -7.64 7.64 21.35
C GLY A 14 -8.40 6.32 21.49
N GLN A 15 -8.96 6.07 22.66
CA GLN A 15 -9.70 4.85 22.94
C GLN A 15 -10.89 4.66 21.96
N ASP A 16 -11.60 5.74 21.67
CA ASP A 16 -12.84 5.74 20.87
C ASP A 16 -12.75 6.65 19.64
N ASN A 17 -11.52 7.02 19.23
CA ASN A 17 -11.31 7.92 18.11
C ASN A 17 -10.33 7.30 17.10
N PHE A 18 -10.85 7.00 15.91
CA PHE A 18 -10.11 6.35 14.84
C PHE A 18 -10.28 7.11 13.53
N ARG A 19 -9.26 7.05 12.68
CA ARG A 19 -9.32 7.53 11.30
C ARG A 19 -8.86 6.41 10.37
N TRP A 20 -9.74 6.02 9.46
CA TRP A 20 -9.43 5.15 8.35
C TRP A 20 -8.96 5.99 7.16
N ILE A 21 -7.84 5.60 6.58
CA ILE A 21 -7.33 6.14 5.32
C ILE A 21 -7.30 4.98 4.34
N GLY A 22 -8.21 4.98 3.40
CA GLY A 22 -8.37 3.96 2.36
C GLY A 22 -8.38 4.57 0.97
N GLY A 23 -8.48 3.73 -0.04
CA GLY A 23 -8.51 4.11 -1.44
C GLY A 23 -9.92 4.43 -1.98
N ASP A 24 -10.98 3.98 -1.29
CA ASP A 24 -12.36 4.10 -1.76
C ASP A 24 -13.29 4.74 -0.71
N GLU A 25 -14.08 5.71 -1.14
CA GLU A 25 -15.10 6.37 -0.30
C GLU A 25 -16.23 5.40 0.14
N TYR A 26 -16.48 4.34 -0.62
CA TYR A 26 -17.46 3.30 -0.27
C TYR A 26 -17.16 2.66 1.09
N SER A 27 -15.91 2.59 1.52
CA SER A 27 -15.51 2.08 2.83
C SER A 27 -16.28 2.77 3.97
N GLY A 28 -16.46 4.09 3.90
CA GLY A 28 -17.21 4.87 4.89
C GLY A 28 -18.72 4.52 4.94
N GLU A 29 -19.32 4.35 3.78
CA GLU A 29 -20.74 3.96 3.68
C GLU A 29 -20.95 2.51 4.16
N TRP A 30 -20.09 1.61 3.76
CA TRP A 30 -20.12 0.23 4.24
C TRP A 30 -20.00 0.14 5.77
N LEU A 31 -19.09 0.90 6.38
CA LEU A 31 -18.96 0.96 7.84
C LEU A 31 -20.23 1.47 8.51
N LYS A 32 -20.89 2.50 7.96
CA LYS A 32 -22.20 2.99 8.46
C LYS A 32 -23.28 1.91 8.40
N GLU A 33 -23.35 1.19 7.29
CA GLU A 33 -24.30 0.07 7.14
C GLU A 33 -24.07 -1.04 8.17
N GLN A 34 -22.81 -1.44 8.36
CA GLN A 34 -22.48 -2.49 9.35
C GLN A 34 -22.77 -2.02 10.77
N ALA A 35 -22.43 -0.77 11.11
CA ALA A 35 -22.75 -0.20 12.42
C ALA A 35 -24.25 -0.19 12.68
N LYS A 36 -25.07 0.17 11.68
CA LYS A 36 -26.52 0.13 11.75
C LYS A 36 -27.05 -1.31 11.94
N LYS A 37 -26.57 -2.27 11.15
CA LYS A 37 -26.97 -3.69 11.23
C LYS A 37 -26.67 -4.30 12.61
N LYS A 38 -25.57 -3.89 13.23
CA LYS A 38 -25.12 -4.36 14.55
C LYS A 38 -25.62 -3.49 15.71
N ASN A 39 -26.36 -2.43 15.42
CA ASN A 39 -26.84 -1.45 16.41
C ASN A 39 -25.71 -0.84 17.26
N TYR A 40 -24.55 -0.58 16.65
CA TYR A 40 -23.43 0.07 17.32
C TYR A 40 -23.67 1.57 17.48
N LYS A 41 -23.36 2.10 18.67
CA LYS A 41 -23.42 3.53 18.98
C LYS A 41 -22.10 4.21 18.54
N VAL A 42 -21.93 4.38 17.24
CA VAL A 42 -20.76 5.01 16.64
C VAL A 42 -21.18 6.12 15.69
N TRP A 43 -20.30 7.10 15.53
CA TRP A 43 -20.46 8.19 14.59
C TRP A 43 -19.38 8.09 13.53
N ILE A 44 -19.79 8.01 12.26
CA ILE A 44 -18.89 7.84 11.11
C ILE A 44 -19.10 9.02 10.17
N LYS A 45 -18.02 9.75 9.90
CA LYS A 45 -18.00 10.92 9.02
C LYS A 45 -16.85 10.82 8.04
N SER A 46 -17.10 11.13 6.76
CA SER A 46 -16.04 11.41 5.81
C SER A 46 -15.30 12.69 6.21
N ALA A 47 -13.98 12.66 6.12
CA ALA A 47 -13.10 13.79 6.33
C ALA A 47 -12.22 14.07 5.09
N THR A 48 -12.52 13.46 3.96
CA THR A 48 -11.72 13.52 2.72
C THR A 48 -11.47 14.97 2.29
N ASP A 49 -12.51 15.82 2.25
CA ASP A 49 -12.38 17.22 1.87
C ASP A 49 -11.79 18.14 2.95
N HIS A 50 -11.54 17.60 4.14
CA HIS A 50 -11.05 18.36 5.31
C HIS A 50 -9.60 18.07 5.66
N ILE A 51 -8.96 17.15 4.95
CA ILE A 51 -7.61 16.71 5.25
C ILE A 51 -6.83 16.61 3.94
N HIS A 52 -5.67 17.25 3.91
CA HIS A 52 -4.71 17.17 2.82
C HIS A 52 -3.52 16.31 3.25
N ASN A 53 -3.00 15.50 2.33
CA ASN A 53 -1.82 14.66 2.53
C ASN A 53 -0.66 15.12 1.63
N ILE A 54 0.52 15.18 2.20
CA ILE A 54 1.78 15.38 1.48
C ILE A 54 2.73 14.26 1.88
N ALA A 55 3.09 13.40 0.92
CA ALA A 55 4.03 12.33 1.12
C ALA A 55 5.47 12.79 0.86
N VAL A 56 6.37 12.58 1.83
CA VAL A 56 7.80 12.88 1.73
C VAL A 56 8.55 11.56 1.87
N GLN A 57 9.03 11.04 0.76
CA GLN A 57 9.54 9.67 0.65
C GLN A 57 11.01 9.64 0.22
N GLY A 58 11.71 8.56 0.57
CA GLY A 58 13.11 8.34 0.23
C GLY A 58 14.06 8.49 1.43
N PRO A 59 15.34 8.11 1.27
CA PRO A 59 16.30 7.99 2.38
C PRO A 59 16.61 9.31 3.09
N ASN A 60 16.39 10.47 2.45
CA ASN A 60 16.60 11.78 3.04
C ASN A 60 15.33 12.39 3.67
N SER A 61 14.17 11.73 3.56
CA SER A 61 12.89 12.25 4.05
C SER A 61 12.94 12.68 5.53
N ARG A 62 13.56 11.88 6.39
CA ARG A 62 13.76 12.21 7.81
C ARG A 62 14.54 13.52 8.00
N LYS A 63 15.66 13.67 7.32
CA LYS A 63 16.52 14.86 7.43
C LYS A 63 15.82 16.13 6.96
N ILE A 64 14.95 16.00 5.97
CA ILE A 64 14.13 17.12 5.47
C ILE A 64 13.15 17.55 6.55
N LEU A 65 12.43 16.59 7.14
CA LEU A 65 11.39 16.87 8.13
C LEU A 65 11.93 17.38 9.46
N GLU A 66 13.09 16.90 9.90
CA GLU A 66 13.77 17.37 11.12
C GLU A 66 14.06 18.88 11.11
N LYS A 67 14.12 19.53 9.93
CA LYS A 67 14.40 20.94 9.80
C LYS A 67 13.25 21.85 10.20
N PHE A 68 12.02 21.36 10.12
CA PHE A 68 10.85 22.20 10.32
C PHE A 68 9.69 21.55 11.08
N VAL A 69 9.77 20.27 11.40
CA VAL A 69 8.71 19.61 12.19
C VAL A 69 9.05 19.67 13.68
N TRP A 70 8.21 20.36 14.41
CA TRP A 70 8.27 20.40 15.88
C TRP A 70 7.31 19.37 16.48
N THR A 71 7.80 18.62 17.48
CA THR A 71 6.99 17.70 18.28
C THR A 71 7.09 18.09 19.76
N ALA A 72 6.00 17.92 20.50
CA ALA A 72 6.00 18.19 21.93
C ALA A 72 7.02 17.25 22.63
N PRO A 73 7.74 17.74 23.68
CA PRO A 73 8.78 16.94 24.37
C PRO A 73 8.32 15.60 24.96
N ILE A 74 7.01 15.43 25.17
CA ILE A 74 6.40 14.18 25.64
C ILE A 74 6.11 13.17 24.53
N GLN A 75 6.33 13.54 23.29
CA GLN A 75 6.10 12.69 22.11
C GLN A 75 7.44 12.35 21.45
N PRO A 76 7.55 11.21 20.75
CA PRO A 76 8.72 10.90 19.94
C PRO A 76 9.03 12.03 18.94
N SER A 77 10.30 12.35 18.80
CA SER A 77 10.78 13.20 17.70
C SER A 77 10.61 12.49 16.35
N ILE A 78 10.85 13.21 15.22
CA ILE A 78 10.86 12.60 13.89
C ILE A 78 11.89 11.47 13.79
N THR A 79 13.02 11.59 14.50
CA THR A 79 14.07 10.56 14.55
C THR A 79 13.60 9.29 15.25
N GLU A 80 12.83 9.45 16.31
CA GLU A 80 12.34 8.36 17.16
C GLU A 80 11.02 7.77 16.68
N LEU A 81 10.30 8.45 15.78
CA LEU A 81 9.01 7.98 15.27
C LEU A 81 9.19 6.64 14.55
N GLU A 82 8.58 5.61 15.12
CA GLU A 82 8.66 4.24 14.60
C GLU A 82 7.76 4.03 13.37
N TRP A 83 8.07 2.99 12.62
CA TRP A 83 7.29 2.58 11.46
C TRP A 83 5.83 2.26 11.84
N PHE A 84 4.88 2.72 11.03
CA PHE A 84 3.43 2.67 11.28
C PHE A 84 3.01 3.31 12.62
N ARG A 85 3.73 4.39 13.01
CA ARG A 85 3.34 5.28 14.11
C ARG A 85 3.11 6.67 13.57
N PHE A 86 2.37 7.48 14.32
CA PHE A 86 2.13 8.88 14.00
C PHE A 86 2.22 9.77 15.25
N ASN A 87 2.49 11.03 15.02
CA ASN A 87 2.46 12.09 16.02
C ASN A 87 1.54 13.23 15.60
N ILE A 88 1.00 13.93 16.59
CA ILE A 88 0.46 15.28 16.40
C ILE A 88 1.63 16.24 16.57
N ALA A 89 1.93 16.98 15.53
CA ALA A 89 3.10 17.85 15.43
C ALA A 89 2.71 19.24 14.95
N ARG A 90 3.68 20.12 14.80
CA ARG A 90 3.51 21.48 14.28
C ARG A 90 4.65 21.87 13.37
N ILE A 91 4.41 22.87 12.55
CA ILE A 91 5.43 23.49 11.73
C ILE A 91 6.27 24.41 12.61
N GLU A 92 7.59 24.23 12.61
CA GLU A 92 8.67 25.03 13.21
C GLU A 92 8.64 25.13 14.75
N HIS A 93 7.51 25.44 15.39
CA HIS A 93 7.47 25.70 16.85
C HIS A 93 6.10 25.35 17.46
N GLU A 94 5.99 25.42 18.76
CA GLU A 94 4.83 24.97 19.56
C GLU A 94 3.49 25.66 19.22
N THR A 95 3.53 26.86 18.64
CA THR A 95 2.34 27.60 18.18
C THR A 95 2.19 27.61 16.67
N GLY A 96 3.05 26.89 15.95
CA GLY A 96 3.02 26.77 14.49
C GLY A 96 1.81 25.99 13.97
N THR A 97 1.69 25.92 12.66
CA THR A 97 0.59 25.23 11.97
C THR A 97 0.48 23.77 12.40
N PRO A 98 -0.71 23.33 12.88
CA PRO A 98 -0.88 21.96 13.36
C PRO A 98 -0.89 20.96 12.20
N ILE A 99 -0.16 19.87 12.39
CA ILE A 99 -0.10 18.75 11.45
C ILE A 99 -0.20 17.42 12.21
N VAL A 100 -0.59 16.37 11.51
CA VAL A 100 -0.31 14.99 11.94
C VAL A 100 0.76 14.45 11.01
N ILE A 101 1.77 13.82 11.57
CA ILE A 101 2.84 13.20 10.79
C ILE A 101 2.90 11.70 11.09
N SER A 102 2.88 10.89 10.06
CA SER A 102 3.00 9.43 10.17
C SER A 102 4.25 8.92 9.45
N ARG A 103 4.88 7.90 10.02
CA ARG A 103 5.95 7.16 9.34
C ARG A 103 5.34 6.04 8.51
N THR A 104 4.69 6.45 7.45
CA THR A 104 3.99 5.62 6.46
C THR A 104 4.33 6.12 5.05
N GLY A 105 4.01 5.34 4.03
CA GLY A 105 4.22 5.69 2.64
C GLY A 105 3.92 4.53 1.70
N TYR A 106 3.95 4.80 0.41
CA TYR A 106 3.60 3.85 -0.64
C TYR A 106 4.73 3.68 -1.67
N THR A 107 5.97 3.68 -1.19
CA THR A 107 7.17 3.62 -2.04
C THR A 107 8.15 2.50 -1.68
N GLY A 108 7.93 1.82 -0.54
CA GLY A 108 8.88 0.86 0.01
C GLY A 108 10.12 1.47 0.66
N GLU A 109 10.33 2.78 0.50
CA GLU A 109 11.45 3.51 1.09
C GLU A 109 11.11 4.10 2.46
N LEU A 110 12.13 4.60 3.19
CA LEU A 110 11.89 5.44 4.35
C LEU A 110 11.03 6.64 3.94
N GLY A 111 9.92 6.83 4.60
CA GLY A 111 9.01 7.89 4.23
C GLY A 111 8.08 8.32 5.34
N TYR A 112 7.50 9.47 5.13
CA TYR A 112 6.54 10.08 6.03
C TYR A 112 5.39 10.70 5.23
N GLU A 113 4.23 10.76 5.85
CA GLU A 113 3.06 11.44 5.33
C GLU A 113 2.65 12.54 6.30
N ILE A 114 2.44 13.74 5.77
CA ILE A 114 2.04 14.93 6.53
C ILE A 114 0.57 15.20 6.23
N TRP A 115 -0.24 15.20 7.26
CA TRP A 115 -1.68 15.43 7.18
C TRP A 115 -1.99 16.79 7.78
N CYS A 116 -2.57 17.67 7.00
CA CYS A 116 -2.91 19.03 7.44
C CYS A 116 -4.32 19.43 6.96
N HIS A 117 -4.83 20.56 7.47
CA HIS A 117 -6.04 21.15 6.93
C HIS A 117 -5.76 21.70 5.52
N PRO A 118 -6.68 21.59 4.54
CA PRO A 118 -6.47 22.05 3.17
C PRO A 118 -6.02 23.51 3.04
N LYS A 119 -6.47 24.40 3.91
CA LYS A 119 -6.04 25.81 3.93
C LYS A 119 -4.54 26.00 4.19
N ASP A 120 -3.92 25.03 4.86
CA ASP A 120 -2.51 25.08 5.28
C ASP A 120 -1.60 24.27 4.32
N ALA A 121 -2.19 23.61 3.31
CA ALA A 121 -1.48 22.68 2.43
C ALA A 121 -0.34 23.33 1.65
N THR A 122 -0.53 24.57 1.18
CA THR A 122 0.50 25.33 0.45
C THR A 122 1.68 25.66 1.36
N GLU A 123 1.43 26.12 2.59
CA GLU A 123 2.48 26.40 3.58
C GLU A 123 3.30 25.14 3.85
N VAL A 124 2.64 24.01 4.10
CA VAL A 124 3.33 22.74 4.37
C VAL A 124 4.14 22.28 3.18
N TRP A 125 3.62 22.41 1.95
CA TRP A 125 4.33 22.09 0.72
C TRP A 125 5.58 22.94 0.57
N ASP A 126 5.47 24.26 0.77
CA ASP A 126 6.59 25.19 0.62
C ASP A 126 7.70 24.90 1.65
N LYS A 127 7.33 24.54 2.90
CA LYS A 127 8.28 24.12 3.93
C LYS A 127 9.02 22.82 3.56
N VAL A 128 8.30 21.82 3.08
CA VAL A 128 8.90 20.57 2.57
C VAL A 128 9.86 20.87 1.42
N TRP A 129 9.40 21.67 0.46
CA TRP A 129 10.18 22.01 -0.73
C TRP A 129 11.46 22.77 -0.38
N GLU A 130 11.36 23.81 0.45
CA GLU A 130 12.49 24.61 0.88
C GLU A 130 13.52 23.78 1.66
N ALA A 131 13.05 22.98 2.63
CA ALA A 131 13.92 22.11 3.43
C ALA A 131 14.56 20.98 2.59
N GLY A 132 13.91 20.59 1.50
CA GLY A 132 14.35 19.51 0.64
C GLY A 132 15.35 19.90 -0.45
N LYS A 133 15.49 21.20 -0.77
CA LYS A 133 16.38 21.70 -1.86
C LYS A 133 17.81 21.18 -1.77
N GLU A 134 18.41 21.21 -0.60
CA GLU A 134 19.77 20.72 -0.40
C GLU A 134 19.92 19.20 -0.56
N PHE A 135 18.82 18.46 -0.50
CA PHE A 135 18.76 17.01 -0.70
C PHE A 135 18.28 16.62 -2.09
N ASN A 136 18.17 17.60 -3.02
CA ASN A 136 17.66 17.41 -4.38
C ASN A 136 16.25 16.79 -4.39
N ILE A 137 15.35 17.27 -3.51
CA ILE A 137 13.95 16.82 -3.52
C ILE A 137 13.33 17.05 -4.90
N THR A 138 12.56 16.07 -5.35
CA THR A 138 11.92 16.11 -6.67
C THR A 138 10.44 15.74 -6.51
N PRO A 139 9.52 16.46 -7.18
CA PRO A 139 8.12 16.08 -7.18
C PRO A 139 7.96 14.77 -7.93
N LEU A 140 7.16 13.86 -7.36
CA LEU A 140 6.92 12.54 -7.92
C LEU A 140 5.55 12.51 -8.58
N GLY A 141 5.47 12.10 -9.85
CA GLY A 141 4.22 11.86 -10.56
C GLY A 141 3.64 10.48 -10.26
N LEU A 142 2.35 10.29 -10.58
CA LEU A 142 1.64 9.03 -10.30
C LEU A 142 2.23 7.82 -11.02
N GLU A 143 2.73 7.98 -12.25
CA GLU A 143 3.39 6.89 -12.97
C GLU A 143 4.67 6.43 -12.27
N ALA A 144 5.48 7.38 -11.78
CA ALA A 144 6.68 7.05 -11.01
C ALA A 144 6.33 6.43 -9.65
N LEU A 145 5.24 6.89 -9.00
CA LEU A 145 4.72 6.26 -7.78
C LEU A 145 4.30 4.81 -8.04
N ASP A 146 3.61 4.56 -9.15
CA ASP A 146 3.22 3.19 -9.53
C ASP A 146 4.46 2.29 -9.75
N MET A 147 5.50 2.82 -10.36
CA MET A 147 6.75 2.08 -10.54
C MET A 147 7.39 1.69 -9.20
N VAL A 148 7.56 2.61 -8.27
CA VAL A 148 8.21 2.32 -6.98
C VAL A 148 7.36 1.42 -6.08
N ARG A 149 6.02 1.52 -6.12
CA ARG A 149 5.15 0.62 -5.36
C ARG A 149 5.23 -0.83 -5.91
N ILE A 150 5.35 -1.01 -7.24
CA ILE A 150 5.53 -2.34 -7.85
C ILE A 150 6.87 -2.95 -7.43
N GLU A 151 7.97 -2.19 -7.50
CA GLU A 151 9.28 -2.62 -7.00
C GLU A 151 9.22 -3.06 -5.54
N ALA A 152 8.46 -2.33 -4.72
CA ALA A 152 8.25 -2.64 -3.30
C ALA A 152 7.24 -3.77 -3.05
N GLY A 153 6.57 -4.27 -4.08
CA GLY A 153 5.54 -5.31 -3.95
C GLY A 153 4.28 -4.83 -3.22
N LEU A 154 3.99 -3.52 -3.24
CA LEU A 154 2.79 -2.95 -2.63
C LEU A 154 1.59 -3.09 -3.57
N ILE A 155 0.48 -3.52 -3.00
CA ILE A 155 -0.75 -3.84 -3.74
C ILE A 155 -1.57 -2.59 -4.05
N PHE A 156 -2.36 -2.65 -5.13
CA PHE A 156 -3.26 -1.60 -5.54
C PHE A 156 -4.64 -2.17 -5.91
N TYR A 157 -5.71 -1.55 -5.42
CA TYR A 157 -7.08 -1.96 -5.74
C TYR A 157 -7.35 -1.92 -7.24
N GLY A 158 -8.03 -2.96 -7.75
CA GLY A 158 -8.29 -3.13 -9.18
C GLY A 158 -7.15 -3.80 -9.96
N TYR A 159 -5.96 -3.90 -9.38
CA TYR A 159 -4.80 -4.59 -9.94
C TYR A 159 -4.50 -5.88 -9.18
N GLU A 160 -3.87 -5.80 -8.01
CA GLU A 160 -3.50 -6.97 -7.21
C GLU A 160 -4.70 -7.58 -6.50
N PHE A 161 -5.69 -6.79 -6.16
CA PHE A 161 -6.90 -7.27 -5.48
C PHE A 161 -8.17 -6.50 -5.88
N ASN A 162 -9.31 -7.11 -5.58
CA ASN A 162 -10.65 -6.56 -5.71
C ASN A 162 -11.59 -7.28 -4.71
N ASP A 163 -12.90 -7.08 -4.84
CA ASP A 163 -13.93 -7.68 -4.00
C ASP A 163 -14.10 -9.22 -4.12
N GLN A 164 -13.31 -9.86 -5.00
CA GLN A 164 -13.23 -11.31 -5.16
C GLN A 164 -11.93 -11.90 -4.59
N THR A 165 -11.01 -11.06 -4.12
CA THR A 165 -9.70 -11.45 -3.63
C THR A 165 -9.67 -11.41 -2.10
N ASP A 166 -9.15 -12.44 -1.47
CA ASP A 166 -8.95 -12.43 -0.02
C ASP A 166 -7.54 -11.90 0.37
N PRO A 167 -7.34 -11.47 1.62
CA PRO A 167 -6.07 -10.87 2.06
C PRO A 167 -4.89 -11.84 2.04
N PHE A 168 -5.11 -13.16 2.05
CA PHE A 168 -4.05 -14.16 1.98
C PHE A 168 -3.56 -14.30 0.54
N GLU A 169 -4.48 -14.32 -0.42
CA GLU A 169 -4.16 -14.27 -1.86
C GLU A 169 -3.42 -12.97 -2.23
N ALA A 170 -3.84 -11.83 -1.67
CA ALA A 170 -3.23 -10.53 -1.91
C ALA A 170 -1.87 -10.34 -1.21
N GLY A 171 -1.43 -11.28 -0.37
CA GLY A 171 -0.15 -11.22 0.34
C GLY A 171 -0.15 -10.39 1.62
N ILE A 172 -1.29 -9.81 2.03
CA ILE A 172 -1.43 -9.00 3.26
C ILE A 172 -2.12 -9.75 4.41
N GLY A 173 -2.14 -11.06 4.36
CA GLY A 173 -2.74 -11.91 5.40
C GLY A 173 -2.17 -11.71 6.82
N PHE A 174 -1.02 -11.06 6.96
CA PHE A 174 -0.43 -10.66 8.25
C PHE A 174 -1.27 -9.59 8.96
N THR A 175 -2.09 -8.83 8.24
CA THR A 175 -3.00 -7.81 8.81
C THR A 175 -4.23 -8.44 9.44
N VAL A 176 -4.50 -9.74 9.19
CA VAL A 176 -5.70 -10.44 9.67
C VAL A 176 -5.41 -11.19 10.97
N PRO A 177 -5.85 -10.68 12.13
CA PRO A 177 -5.45 -11.19 13.44
C PRO A 177 -6.29 -12.41 13.88
N LEU A 178 -6.34 -13.47 13.07
CA LEU A 178 -7.15 -14.67 13.35
C LEU A 178 -6.78 -15.39 14.65
N LYS A 179 -5.49 -15.31 15.06
CA LYS A 179 -4.99 -16.01 16.26
C LYS A 179 -4.89 -15.09 17.49
N THR A 180 -4.71 -13.80 17.29
CA THR A 180 -4.38 -12.83 18.35
C THR A 180 -5.58 -12.02 18.81
N LYS A 181 -6.66 -11.98 18.03
CA LYS A 181 -7.89 -11.29 18.38
C LYS A 181 -8.96 -12.31 18.81
N GLU A 182 -9.29 -12.30 20.09
CA GLU A 182 -10.34 -13.17 20.66
C GLU A 182 -11.74 -12.76 20.18
N ASP A 183 -11.99 -11.46 20.10
CA ASP A 183 -13.26 -10.92 19.63
C ASP A 183 -13.63 -11.41 18.23
N ASP A 184 -14.92 -11.59 18.02
CA ASP A 184 -15.46 -11.82 16.69
C ASP A 184 -15.40 -10.56 15.83
N PHE A 185 -15.26 -10.74 14.52
CA PHE A 185 -15.32 -9.66 13.54
C PHE A 185 -15.94 -10.13 12.22
N ILE A 186 -16.40 -9.18 11.41
CA ILE A 186 -17.07 -9.49 10.15
C ILE A 186 -16.13 -10.26 9.22
N GLY A 187 -16.55 -11.45 8.79
CA GLY A 187 -15.79 -12.29 7.87
C GLY A 187 -14.82 -13.28 8.52
N LYS A 188 -14.64 -13.28 9.86
CA LYS A 188 -13.67 -14.13 10.57
C LYS A 188 -13.77 -15.61 10.21
N GLU A 189 -14.97 -16.19 10.24
CA GLU A 189 -15.18 -17.62 9.93
C GLU A 189 -14.76 -17.97 8.50
N GLU A 190 -15.12 -17.13 7.55
CA GLU A 190 -14.77 -17.34 6.14
C GLU A 190 -13.26 -17.17 5.89
N LEU A 191 -12.64 -16.19 6.54
CA LEU A 191 -11.19 -15.98 6.48
C LEU A 191 -10.41 -17.17 7.07
N ILE A 192 -10.93 -17.84 8.12
CA ILE A 192 -10.34 -19.07 8.65
C ILE A 192 -10.34 -20.17 7.58
N LYS A 193 -11.46 -20.36 6.87
CA LYS A 193 -11.59 -21.36 5.79
C LYS A 193 -10.64 -21.06 4.64
N ARG A 194 -10.60 -19.81 4.17
CA ARG A 194 -9.71 -19.37 3.06
C ARG A 194 -8.25 -19.55 3.41
N LYS A 195 -7.85 -19.18 4.62
CA LYS A 195 -6.48 -19.38 5.10
C LYS A 195 -6.07 -20.86 5.14
N ALA A 196 -7.00 -21.75 5.49
CA ALA A 196 -6.75 -23.19 5.55
C ALA A 196 -6.64 -23.85 4.16
N ASN A 197 -7.22 -23.23 3.13
CA ASN A 197 -7.24 -23.76 1.77
C ASN A 197 -6.98 -22.68 0.72
N PRO A 198 -5.77 -22.09 0.66
CA PRO A 198 -5.44 -21.04 -0.30
C PRO A 198 -5.42 -21.61 -1.71
N GLN A 199 -6.09 -20.93 -2.64
CA GLN A 199 -6.16 -21.34 -4.05
C GLN A 199 -5.14 -20.59 -4.90
N LYS A 200 -4.96 -19.31 -4.62
CA LYS A 200 -4.06 -18.41 -5.33
C LYS A 200 -3.13 -17.68 -4.38
N LYS A 201 -2.05 -17.13 -4.94
CA LYS A 201 -1.07 -16.34 -4.20
C LYS A 201 -0.48 -15.27 -5.11
N LEU A 202 -0.32 -14.07 -4.58
CA LEU A 202 0.47 -13.01 -5.21
C LEU A 202 1.95 -13.38 -5.13
N VAL A 203 2.65 -13.28 -6.25
CA VAL A 203 4.08 -13.54 -6.38
C VAL A 203 4.77 -12.47 -7.22
N GLY A 204 6.06 -12.30 -7.04
CA GLY A 204 6.91 -11.52 -7.94
C GLY A 204 7.42 -12.39 -9.09
N LEU A 205 7.50 -11.81 -10.28
CA LEU A 205 8.11 -12.42 -11.46
C LEU A 205 9.26 -11.56 -11.98
N GLU A 206 10.37 -12.18 -12.36
CA GLU A 206 11.42 -11.58 -13.20
C GLU A 206 11.27 -12.15 -14.60
N LEU A 207 11.19 -11.27 -15.61
CA LEU A 207 10.95 -11.64 -17.00
C LEU A 207 12.27 -11.73 -17.77
N VAL A 208 12.31 -12.63 -18.75
CA VAL A 208 13.41 -12.77 -19.68
C VAL A 208 13.24 -11.80 -20.84
N GLY A 209 14.27 -11.02 -21.14
CA GLY A 209 14.29 -10.11 -22.28
C GLY A 209 13.79 -8.71 -21.96
N HIS A 210 13.46 -7.93 -22.99
CA HIS A 210 13.21 -6.48 -22.89
C HIS A 210 11.74 -6.09 -22.95
N GLU A 211 10.84 -7.03 -23.13
CA GLU A 211 9.40 -6.75 -23.25
C GLU A 211 8.72 -6.87 -21.89
N PRO A 212 8.06 -5.81 -21.40
CA PRO A 212 7.33 -5.87 -20.15
C PRO A 212 6.02 -6.65 -20.28
N ALA A 213 5.61 -7.26 -19.19
CA ALA A 213 4.23 -7.74 -19.04
C ALA A 213 3.31 -6.59 -18.66
N VAL A 214 2.02 -6.72 -18.98
CA VAL A 214 0.99 -5.75 -18.61
C VAL A 214 -0.15 -6.42 -17.86
N ASN A 215 -0.96 -5.62 -17.17
CA ASN A 215 -2.14 -6.13 -16.49
C ASN A 215 -3.02 -6.95 -17.44
N GLY A 216 -3.45 -8.12 -16.99
CA GLY A 216 -4.28 -9.04 -17.75
C GLY A 216 -3.52 -10.10 -18.56
N ASP A 217 -2.23 -9.93 -18.84
CA ASP A 217 -1.44 -10.96 -19.51
C ASP A 217 -1.52 -12.29 -18.75
N CYS A 218 -1.69 -13.40 -19.48
CA CYS A 218 -1.91 -14.70 -18.88
C CYS A 218 -0.60 -15.40 -18.52
N VAL A 219 -0.53 -16.02 -17.35
CA VAL A 219 0.64 -16.80 -16.92
C VAL A 219 0.36 -18.28 -17.09
N HIS A 220 1.34 -19.02 -17.65
CA HIS A 220 1.21 -20.41 -18.03
C HIS A 220 2.36 -21.28 -17.53
N VAL A 221 2.04 -22.57 -17.35
CA VAL A 221 3.02 -23.67 -17.33
C VAL A 221 2.57 -24.66 -18.39
N GLY A 222 3.37 -24.79 -19.45
CA GLY A 222 2.98 -25.53 -20.64
C GLY A 222 1.69 -24.96 -21.29
N ARG A 223 0.64 -25.78 -21.40
CA ARG A 223 -0.66 -25.36 -21.95
C ARG A 223 -1.63 -24.81 -20.90
N ALA A 224 -1.37 -25.03 -19.62
CA ALA A 224 -2.27 -24.62 -18.54
C ALA A 224 -2.07 -23.15 -18.20
N GLN A 225 -3.12 -22.37 -18.25
CA GLN A 225 -3.14 -21.04 -17.64
C GLN A 225 -3.23 -21.22 -16.12
N ILE A 226 -2.28 -20.65 -15.40
CA ILE A 226 -2.14 -20.80 -13.95
C ILE A 226 -2.31 -19.47 -13.21
N GLY A 227 -2.39 -18.37 -13.90
CA GLY A 227 -2.51 -17.05 -13.29
C GLY A 227 -2.63 -15.93 -14.28
N VAL A 228 -2.57 -14.70 -13.74
CA VAL A 228 -2.70 -13.45 -14.48
C VAL A 228 -1.75 -12.41 -13.90
N ILE A 229 -1.09 -11.66 -14.77
CA ILE A 229 -0.28 -10.49 -14.39
C ILE A 229 -1.22 -9.42 -13.85
N THR A 230 -0.89 -8.89 -12.68
CA THR A 230 -1.63 -7.80 -12.06
C THR A 230 -0.97 -6.45 -12.31
N SER A 231 0.36 -6.39 -12.25
CA SER A 231 1.15 -5.20 -12.58
C SER A 231 2.49 -5.63 -13.17
N GLY A 232 3.04 -4.85 -14.10
CA GLY A 232 4.34 -5.17 -14.69
C GLY A 232 4.99 -3.94 -15.30
N MET A 233 6.33 -3.91 -15.25
CA MET A 233 7.11 -2.77 -15.72
C MET A 233 8.59 -3.13 -15.95
N LEU A 234 9.31 -2.24 -16.62
CA LEU A 234 10.77 -2.21 -16.56
C LEU A 234 11.21 -1.47 -15.30
N SER A 235 11.81 -2.16 -14.34
CA SER A 235 12.31 -1.54 -13.11
C SER A 235 13.54 -0.67 -13.40
N PRO A 236 13.49 0.64 -13.11
CA PRO A 236 14.65 1.52 -13.27
C PRO A 236 15.80 1.14 -12.34
N LYS A 237 15.48 0.67 -11.13
CA LYS A 237 16.47 0.28 -10.11
C LYS A 237 17.21 -1.01 -10.47
N LEU A 238 16.51 -1.98 -11.01
CA LEU A 238 17.06 -3.30 -11.32
C LEU A 238 17.55 -3.42 -12.78
N GLY A 239 17.07 -2.55 -13.67
CA GLY A 239 17.32 -2.66 -15.12
C GLY A 239 16.69 -3.92 -15.75
N LYS A 240 15.65 -4.48 -15.12
CA LYS A 240 14.98 -5.71 -15.51
C LYS A 240 13.47 -5.52 -15.59
N ASN A 241 12.82 -6.30 -16.44
CA ASN A 241 11.37 -6.41 -16.43
C ASN A 241 10.91 -7.25 -15.24
N ILE A 242 10.04 -6.69 -14.42
CA ILE A 242 9.43 -7.32 -13.25
C ILE A 242 7.92 -7.25 -13.34
N ALA A 243 7.24 -8.17 -12.66
CA ALA A 243 5.79 -8.14 -12.58
C ALA A 243 5.29 -8.70 -11.24
N LEU A 244 4.15 -8.21 -10.80
CA LEU A 244 3.32 -8.85 -9.79
C LEU A 244 2.30 -9.72 -10.50
N CYS A 245 2.07 -10.91 -9.97
CA CYS A 245 1.22 -11.90 -10.58
C CYS A 245 0.44 -12.68 -9.52
N ARG A 246 -0.84 -12.92 -9.78
CA ARG A 246 -1.66 -13.80 -8.93
C ARG A 246 -1.79 -15.16 -9.61
N ILE A 247 -1.14 -16.18 -9.04
CA ILE A 247 -1.05 -17.54 -9.59
C ILE A 247 -1.61 -18.60 -8.64
N ASP A 248 -1.91 -19.78 -9.18
CA ASP A 248 -2.27 -20.95 -8.39
C ASP A 248 -1.14 -21.29 -7.40
N VAL A 249 -1.50 -21.54 -6.14
CA VAL A 249 -0.55 -21.76 -5.04
C VAL A 249 0.49 -22.84 -5.34
N LYS A 250 0.12 -23.92 -6.03
CA LYS A 250 1.04 -25.02 -6.38
C LYS A 250 2.22 -24.62 -7.27
N TYR A 251 2.17 -23.43 -7.90
CA TYR A 251 3.24 -22.89 -8.74
C TYR A 251 3.93 -21.67 -8.11
N SER A 252 3.63 -21.34 -6.86
CA SER A 252 4.10 -20.11 -6.21
C SER A 252 5.49 -20.22 -5.56
N GLU A 253 6.17 -21.35 -5.70
CA GLU A 253 7.52 -21.52 -5.15
C GLU A 253 8.55 -20.66 -5.90
N ILE A 254 9.44 -20.02 -5.13
CA ILE A 254 10.56 -19.25 -5.69
C ILE A 254 11.41 -20.16 -6.59
N GLY A 255 11.73 -19.67 -7.77
CA GLY A 255 12.48 -20.42 -8.78
C GLY A 255 11.62 -21.13 -9.80
N THR A 256 10.29 -21.21 -9.62
CA THR A 256 9.39 -21.80 -10.61
C THR A 256 9.46 -21.02 -11.92
N GLU A 257 9.72 -21.73 -13.03
CA GLU A 257 9.71 -21.17 -14.37
C GLU A 257 8.29 -21.16 -14.92
N VAL A 258 7.90 -20.04 -15.52
CA VAL A 258 6.60 -19.80 -16.09
C VAL A 258 6.71 -19.07 -17.44
N GLU A 259 5.65 -19.04 -18.20
CA GLU A 259 5.58 -18.29 -19.46
C GLU A 259 4.42 -17.29 -19.40
N ILE A 260 4.65 -16.08 -19.87
CA ILE A 260 3.63 -15.04 -19.97
C ILE A 260 3.12 -14.97 -21.39
N GLY A 261 1.83 -15.25 -21.59
CA GLY A 261 1.14 -15.11 -22.86
C GLY A 261 0.56 -13.70 -22.97
N LYS A 262 1.04 -12.95 -23.94
CA LYS A 262 0.59 -11.58 -24.22
C LYS A 262 -0.83 -11.57 -24.78
N LEU A 263 -1.61 -10.57 -24.38
CA LEU A 263 -2.97 -10.31 -24.91
C LEU A 263 -2.98 -9.33 -26.10
N ASP A 264 -1.83 -9.13 -26.73
CA ASP A 264 -1.65 -8.22 -27.86
C ASP A 264 -2.11 -8.79 -29.22
N GLY A 265 -2.74 -9.96 -29.22
CA GLY A 265 -3.18 -10.67 -30.43
C GLY A 265 -2.08 -11.52 -31.10
N HIS A 266 -0.86 -11.48 -30.60
CA HIS A 266 0.24 -12.33 -31.07
C HIS A 266 0.39 -13.56 -30.18
N GLN A 267 0.68 -14.72 -30.77
CA GLN A 267 0.94 -15.95 -30.01
C GLN A 267 2.38 -15.97 -29.44
N LYS A 268 2.70 -14.91 -28.70
CA LYS A 268 4.03 -14.74 -28.11
C LYS A 268 4.04 -15.20 -26.65
N ARG A 269 5.10 -15.90 -26.28
CA ARG A 269 5.39 -16.29 -24.90
C ARG A 269 6.67 -15.64 -24.43
N ILE A 270 6.65 -15.04 -23.27
CA ILE A 270 7.81 -14.46 -22.58
C ILE A 270 8.12 -15.35 -21.40
N GLY A 271 9.35 -15.88 -21.34
CA GLY A 271 9.82 -16.64 -20.20
C GLY A 271 9.91 -15.75 -18.95
N ALA A 272 9.53 -16.28 -17.82
CA ALA A 272 9.66 -15.60 -16.53
C ALA A 272 9.92 -16.60 -15.40
N LYS A 273 10.36 -16.09 -14.25
CA LYS A 273 10.65 -16.90 -13.08
C LYS A 273 10.05 -16.26 -11.84
N VAL A 274 9.48 -17.09 -10.98
CA VAL A 274 9.00 -16.64 -9.66
C VAL A 274 10.21 -16.25 -8.81
N VAL A 275 10.18 -15.02 -8.29
CA VAL A 275 11.24 -14.45 -7.47
C VAL A 275 10.67 -13.91 -6.14
N PRO A 276 11.52 -13.71 -5.11
CA PRO A 276 11.09 -12.98 -3.92
C PRO A 276 10.63 -11.57 -4.27
N PHE A 277 9.68 -11.04 -3.48
CA PHE A 277 9.37 -9.61 -3.47
C PHE A 277 9.13 -9.15 -2.01
N PRO A 278 9.42 -7.91 -1.63
CA PRO A 278 9.97 -6.82 -2.48
C PRO A 278 11.11 -7.28 -3.37
N PHE A 279 11.27 -6.65 -4.54
CA PHE A 279 12.27 -7.09 -5.53
C PHE A 279 13.71 -6.67 -5.17
N TYR A 280 13.88 -5.90 -4.09
CA TYR A 280 15.18 -5.45 -3.58
C TYR A 280 15.14 -5.24 -2.05
#